data_fab3cec5e3cefe687ea16e646181886b
#
_entry.id   fab3cec5e3cefe687ea16e646181886b
#
_cell.length_a   1.000
_cell.length_b   1.000
_cell.length_c   1.000
_cell.angle_alpha   90.00
_cell.angle_beta   90.00
_cell.angle_gamma   90.00
#
_symmetry.space_group_name_H-M   'P 1'
#
loop_
_entity.id
_entity.type
_entity.pdbx_description
1 polymer ?
#
loop_
_entity_poly.entity_id
_entity_poly.type
_entity_poly.pdbx_seq_one_letter_code
_entity_poly.pdbx_strand_id
1 'polypeptide(L)'
;FYSTMAFQRVLFTVINIILAKIIAIFGAEAIAAQKIGVQIESIAYMIIGGLNGAVASFTGQNFGAGKLKRIKEGYKSALIVGISYAILMAIICFLFNKQLIRIFINDEATTVIAASYLSAVAFSQIFSAIEMISNGMFTGIGKPKIPATISIIFTSFRIPLAILLIKPFGISGIWISICVSSILKGISSYLIYEVKIKRNL
;
A
#
# COMPACT_ATOMS: atom_id res chain seq x y z
N PHE A 1 -2.56 5.90 -22.76
CA PHE A 1 -3.21 5.73 -21.46
C PHE A 1 -3.23 4.26 -21.02
N TYR A 2 -3.80 3.37 -21.84
CA TYR A 2 -3.89 1.93 -21.54
C TYR A 2 -2.53 1.24 -21.47
N SER A 3 -1.57 1.64 -22.29
CA SER A 3 -0.23 1.07 -22.32
C SER A 3 0.54 1.26 -20.99
N THR A 4 0.41 2.43 -20.35
CA THR A 4 1.09 2.71 -19.08
C THR A 4 0.52 1.87 -17.93
N MET A 5 -0.80 1.67 -17.88
CA MET A 5 -1.44 0.83 -16.88
C MET A 5 -1.14 -0.66 -17.08
N ALA A 6 -1.12 -1.11 -18.34
CA ALA A 6 -0.73 -2.48 -18.68
C ALA A 6 0.74 -2.73 -18.28
N PHE A 7 1.65 -1.83 -18.64
CA PHE A 7 3.06 -1.90 -18.24
C PHE A 7 3.23 -1.96 -16.73
N GLN A 8 2.51 -1.11 -15.98
CA GLN A 8 2.54 -1.12 -14.52
C GLN A 8 2.10 -2.46 -13.94
N ARG A 9 1.02 -3.07 -14.46
CA ARG A 9 0.55 -4.38 -14.00
C ARG A 9 1.56 -5.49 -14.27
N VAL A 10 2.13 -5.52 -15.47
CA VAL A 10 3.18 -6.48 -15.83
C VAL A 10 4.39 -6.34 -14.92
N LEU A 11 4.86 -5.10 -14.70
CA LEU A 11 5.99 -4.82 -13.81
C LEU A 11 5.71 -5.29 -12.38
N PHE A 12 4.52 -5.03 -11.85
CA PHE A 12 4.15 -5.48 -10.50
C PHE A 12 4.11 -7.01 -10.40
N THR A 13 3.61 -7.68 -11.44
CA THR A 13 3.60 -9.14 -11.49
C THR A 13 5.03 -9.68 -11.46
N VAL A 14 5.93 -9.11 -12.27
CA VAL A 14 7.36 -9.51 -12.31
C VAL A 14 8.02 -9.27 -10.93
N ILE A 15 7.81 -8.10 -10.31
CA ILE A 15 8.36 -7.80 -9.00
C ILE A 15 7.84 -8.79 -7.93
N ASN A 16 6.55 -9.11 -7.95
CA ASN A 16 5.96 -10.07 -7.02
C ASN A 16 6.52 -11.49 -7.22
N ILE A 17 6.76 -11.92 -8.47
CA ILE A 17 7.40 -13.19 -8.78
C ILE A 17 8.83 -13.22 -8.25
N ILE A 18 9.60 -12.15 -8.44
CA ILE A 18 10.97 -12.05 -7.93
C ILE A 18 10.98 -12.11 -6.40
N LEU A 19 10.11 -11.33 -5.74
CA LEU A 19 9.98 -11.36 -4.27
C LEU A 19 9.56 -12.75 -3.77
N ALA A 20 8.61 -13.41 -4.43
CA ALA A 20 8.19 -14.77 -4.09
C ALA A 20 9.34 -15.78 -4.20
N LYS A 21 10.20 -15.66 -5.23
CA LYS A 21 11.41 -16.47 -5.36
C LYS A 21 12.40 -16.22 -4.23
N ILE A 22 12.58 -14.98 -3.82
CA ILE A 22 13.46 -14.62 -2.71
C ILE A 22 12.90 -15.19 -1.39
N ILE A 23 11.59 -15.09 -1.16
CA ILE A 23 10.93 -15.64 0.02
C ILE A 23 11.01 -17.16 0.06
N ALA A 24 10.95 -17.83 -1.10
CA ALA A 24 11.06 -19.29 -1.22
C ALA A 24 12.39 -19.86 -0.69
N ILE A 25 13.46 -19.05 -0.65
CA ILE A 25 14.75 -19.44 -0.07
C ILE A 25 14.62 -19.72 1.44
N PHE A 26 13.63 -19.11 2.11
CA PHE A 26 13.36 -19.28 3.53
C PHE A 26 12.40 -20.43 3.87
N GLY A 27 11.99 -21.22 2.87
CA GLY A 27 11.15 -22.40 3.05
C GLY A 27 9.68 -22.19 2.71
N ALA A 28 8.92 -23.29 2.81
CA ALA A 28 7.49 -23.33 2.48
C ALA A 28 6.66 -22.50 3.48
N GLU A 29 7.06 -22.50 4.76
CA GLU A 29 6.43 -21.75 5.83
C GLU A 29 6.48 -20.24 5.57
N ALA A 30 7.57 -19.75 5.00
CA ALA A 30 7.72 -18.34 4.64
C ALA A 30 6.76 -17.92 3.52
N ILE A 31 6.57 -18.78 2.51
CA ILE A 31 5.61 -18.55 1.43
C ILE A 31 4.19 -18.57 1.97
N ALA A 32 3.85 -19.55 2.82
CA ALA A 32 2.54 -19.64 3.45
C ALA A 32 2.26 -18.41 4.33
N ALA A 33 3.24 -17.99 5.13
CA ALA A 33 3.17 -16.82 5.99
C ALA A 33 2.87 -15.54 5.19
N GLN A 34 3.58 -15.31 4.08
CA GLN A 34 3.33 -14.16 3.21
C GLN A 34 1.92 -14.19 2.62
N LYS A 35 1.47 -15.35 2.12
CA LYS A 35 0.13 -15.47 1.51
C LYS A 35 -0.96 -15.15 2.52
N ILE A 36 -0.85 -15.68 3.74
CA ILE A 36 -1.82 -15.41 4.82
C ILE A 36 -1.78 -13.94 5.20
N GLY A 37 -0.59 -13.37 5.38
CA GLY A 37 -0.42 -11.95 5.70
C GLY A 37 -1.06 -11.04 4.65
N VAL A 38 -0.79 -11.27 3.36
CA VAL A 38 -1.39 -10.53 2.25
C VAL A 38 -2.92 -10.70 2.22
N GLN A 39 -3.45 -11.88 2.55
CA GLN A 39 -4.89 -12.12 2.61
C GLN A 39 -5.55 -11.26 3.70
N ILE A 40 -4.93 -11.16 4.88
CA ILE A 40 -5.40 -10.31 5.98
C ILE A 40 -5.33 -8.82 5.59
N GLU A 41 -4.22 -8.38 5.00
CA GLU A 41 -4.10 -7.01 4.49
C GLU A 41 -5.15 -6.67 3.44
N SER A 42 -5.47 -7.61 2.54
CA SER A 42 -6.44 -7.37 1.47
C SER A 42 -7.81 -7.01 2.02
N ILE A 43 -8.22 -7.62 3.15
CA ILE A 43 -9.48 -7.30 3.84
C ILE A 43 -9.45 -5.84 4.33
N ALA A 44 -8.34 -5.42 4.94
CA ALA A 44 -8.16 -4.05 5.39
C ALA A 44 -8.21 -3.04 4.22
N TYR A 45 -7.60 -3.40 3.09
CA TYR A 45 -7.57 -2.53 1.91
C TYR A 45 -8.87 -2.46 1.12
N MET A 46 -9.83 -3.37 1.30
CA MET A 46 -11.13 -3.30 0.61
C MET A 46 -11.86 -1.99 0.91
N ILE A 47 -11.89 -1.56 2.15
CA ILE A 47 -12.56 -0.30 2.56
C ILE A 47 -11.82 0.92 1.99
N ILE A 48 -10.49 0.94 2.09
CA ILE A 48 -9.69 2.04 1.52
C ILE A 48 -9.81 2.07 -0.01
N GLY A 49 -9.92 0.91 -0.67
CA GLY A 49 -10.18 0.81 -2.11
C GLY A 49 -11.53 1.41 -2.50
N GLY A 50 -12.57 1.16 -1.73
CA GLY A 50 -13.87 1.82 -1.89
C GLY A 50 -13.78 3.33 -1.74
N LEU A 51 -13.06 3.81 -0.71
CA LEU A 51 -12.83 5.23 -0.49
C LEU A 51 -12.03 5.88 -1.62
N ASN A 52 -11.01 5.20 -2.16
CA ASN A 52 -10.27 5.65 -3.36
C ASN A 52 -11.22 5.88 -4.55
N GLY A 53 -12.10 4.92 -4.84
CA GLY A 53 -13.11 5.05 -5.92
C GLY A 53 -14.06 6.22 -5.70
N ALA A 54 -14.55 6.40 -4.48
CA ALA A 54 -15.42 7.51 -4.10
C ALA A 54 -14.71 8.86 -4.27
N VAL A 55 -13.44 8.97 -3.83
CA VAL A 55 -12.61 10.16 -3.99
C VAL A 55 -12.37 10.48 -5.46
N ALA A 56 -12.09 9.47 -6.29
CA ALA A 56 -11.89 9.67 -7.72
C ALA A 56 -13.15 10.22 -8.40
N SER A 57 -14.31 9.65 -8.11
CA SER A 57 -15.60 10.10 -8.65
C SER A 57 -15.96 11.51 -8.16
N PHE A 58 -15.89 11.74 -6.85
CA PHE A 58 -16.14 13.06 -6.25
C PHE A 58 -15.23 14.14 -6.83
N THR A 59 -13.94 13.86 -6.93
CA THR A 59 -12.95 14.78 -7.47
C THR A 59 -13.22 15.07 -8.94
N GLY A 60 -13.50 14.05 -9.76
CA GLY A 60 -13.78 14.21 -11.18
C GLY A 60 -15.01 15.07 -11.44
N GLN A 61 -16.10 14.83 -10.72
CA GLN A 61 -17.33 15.64 -10.83
C GLN A 61 -17.10 17.10 -10.44
N ASN A 62 -16.42 17.35 -9.32
CA ASN A 62 -16.16 18.73 -8.87
C ASN A 62 -15.10 19.43 -9.72
N PHE A 63 -14.15 18.71 -10.30
CA PHE A 63 -13.17 19.24 -11.23
C PHE A 63 -13.83 19.70 -12.54
N GLY A 64 -14.70 18.85 -13.11
CA GLY A 64 -15.47 19.21 -14.30
C GLY A 64 -16.45 20.39 -14.06
N ALA A 65 -16.93 20.57 -12.84
CA ALA A 65 -17.80 21.69 -12.44
C ALA A 65 -17.03 22.95 -12.00
N GLY A 66 -15.68 22.95 -12.04
CA GLY A 66 -14.85 24.09 -11.60
C GLY A 66 -14.85 24.34 -10.08
N LYS A 67 -15.36 23.40 -9.27
CA LYS A 67 -15.53 23.56 -7.82
C LYS A 67 -14.27 23.15 -7.05
N LEU A 68 -13.17 23.84 -7.28
CA LEU A 68 -11.83 23.47 -6.79
C LEU A 68 -11.73 23.46 -5.26
N LYS A 69 -12.42 24.39 -4.58
CA LYS A 69 -12.47 24.41 -3.10
C LYS A 69 -13.06 23.12 -2.54
N ARG A 70 -14.13 22.59 -3.15
CA ARG A 70 -14.74 21.33 -2.73
C ARG A 70 -13.81 20.14 -2.88
N ILE A 71 -12.96 20.13 -3.92
CA ILE A 71 -11.95 19.08 -4.10
C ILE A 71 -10.98 19.06 -2.92
N LYS A 72 -10.46 20.21 -2.50
CA LYS A 72 -9.55 20.32 -1.36
C LYS A 72 -10.19 19.85 -0.06
N GLU A 73 -11.42 20.28 0.20
CA GLU A 73 -12.19 19.90 1.39
C GLU A 73 -12.51 18.39 1.39
N GLY A 74 -12.98 17.86 0.25
CA GLY A 74 -13.28 16.44 0.11
C GLY A 74 -12.05 15.54 0.26
N TYR A 75 -10.93 15.93 -0.33
CA TYR A 75 -9.67 15.20 -0.16
C TYR A 75 -9.20 15.19 1.29
N LYS A 76 -9.25 16.34 1.98
CA LYS A 76 -8.91 16.43 3.41
C LYS A 76 -9.81 15.53 4.26
N SER A 77 -11.12 15.57 4.03
CA SER A 77 -12.08 14.72 4.75
C SER A 77 -11.82 13.23 4.49
N ALA A 78 -11.54 12.85 3.24
CA ALA A 78 -11.20 11.48 2.89
C ALA A 78 -9.91 11.01 3.57
N LEU A 79 -8.88 11.88 3.64
CA LEU A 79 -7.65 11.56 4.38
C LEU A 79 -7.93 11.33 5.87
N ILE A 80 -8.73 12.17 6.52
CA ILE A 80 -9.07 11.99 7.92
C ILE A 80 -9.77 10.64 8.14
N VAL A 81 -10.78 10.33 7.36
CA VAL A 81 -11.53 9.06 7.45
C VAL A 81 -10.61 7.86 7.18
N GLY A 82 -9.84 7.91 6.10
CA GLY A 82 -8.97 6.80 5.69
C GLY A 82 -7.80 6.58 6.65
N ILE A 83 -7.19 7.64 7.18
CA ILE A 83 -6.11 7.53 8.17
C ILE A 83 -6.67 6.99 9.49
N SER A 84 -7.81 7.48 9.97
CA SER A 84 -8.45 6.98 11.18
C SER A 84 -8.75 5.47 11.08
N TYR A 85 -9.30 5.04 9.95
CA TYR A 85 -9.54 3.63 9.67
C TYR A 85 -8.22 2.83 9.61
N ALA A 86 -7.20 3.35 8.92
CA ALA A 86 -5.91 2.68 8.80
C ALA A 86 -5.19 2.54 10.15
N ILE A 87 -5.30 3.54 11.04
CA ILE A 87 -4.78 3.46 12.40
C ILE A 87 -5.50 2.34 13.18
N LEU A 88 -6.83 2.28 13.11
CA LEU A 88 -7.60 1.22 13.76
C LEU A 88 -7.15 -0.17 13.27
N MET A 89 -7.05 -0.36 11.96
CA MET A 89 -6.61 -1.63 11.37
C MET A 89 -5.15 -1.95 11.71
N ALA A 90 -4.27 -0.94 11.74
CA ALA A 90 -2.88 -1.13 12.15
C ALA A 90 -2.78 -1.63 13.60
N ILE A 91 -3.56 -1.04 14.51
CA ILE A 91 -3.64 -1.48 15.91
C ILE A 91 -4.16 -2.92 16.00
N ILE A 92 -5.21 -3.26 15.28
CA ILE A 92 -5.77 -4.62 15.25
C ILE A 92 -4.74 -5.62 14.72
N CYS A 93 -4.11 -5.33 13.58
CA CYS A 93 -3.09 -6.19 12.99
C CYS A 93 -1.84 -6.33 13.86
N PHE A 94 -1.45 -5.29 14.60
CA PHE A 94 -0.29 -5.34 15.48
C PHE A 94 -0.56 -6.10 16.78
N LEU A 95 -1.67 -5.82 17.44
CA LEU A 95 -2.00 -6.43 18.74
C LEU A 95 -2.52 -7.87 18.60
N PHE A 96 -3.27 -8.17 17.57
CA PHE A 96 -3.94 -9.44 17.35
C PHE A 96 -3.34 -10.26 16.20
N ASN A 97 -2.07 -10.00 15.82
CA ASN A 97 -1.43 -10.66 14.68
C ASN A 97 -1.53 -12.20 14.73
N LYS A 98 -1.15 -12.83 15.84
CA LYS A 98 -1.19 -14.29 15.99
C LYS A 98 -2.61 -14.85 15.94
N GLN A 99 -3.57 -14.17 16.58
CA GLN A 99 -4.97 -14.58 16.58
C GLN A 99 -5.57 -14.53 15.17
N LEU A 100 -5.29 -13.46 14.43
CA LEU A 100 -5.74 -13.31 13.05
C LEU A 100 -5.15 -14.39 12.14
N ILE A 101 -3.87 -14.72 12.31
CA ILE A 101 -3.21 -15.75 11.51
C ILE A 101 -3.75 -17.13 11.83
N ARG A 102 -4.02 -17.45 13.12
CA ARG A 102 -4.56 -18.73 13.56
C ARG A 102 -5.96 -19.04 13.04
N ILE A 103 -6.69 -18.06 12.51
CA ILE A 103 -7.94 -18.28 11.76
C ILE A 103 -7.68 -19.04 10.46
N PHE A 104 -6.50 -18.85 9.86
CA PHE A 104 -6.13 -19.42 8.57
C PHE A 104 -5.25 -20.66 8.67
N ILE A 105 -4.40 -20.77 9.70
CA ILE A 105 -3.45 -21.87 9.87
C ILE A 105 -3.11 -22.09 11.34
N ASN A 106 -2.92 -23.39 11.71
CA ASN A 106 -2.55 -23.80 13.07
C ASN A 106 -1.07 -24.21 13.21
N ASP A 107 -0.25 -24.00 12.17
CA ASP A 107 1.17 -24.25 12.22
C ASP A 107 1.91 -23.13 12.96
N GLU A 108 2.68 -23.47 13.98
CA GLU A 108 3.36 -22.50 14.83
C GLU A 108 4.52 -21.79 14.10
N ALA A 109 5.30 -22.52 13.29
CA ALA A 109 6.41 -21.96 12.53
C ALA A 109 5.91 -20.88 11.53
N THR A 110 4.88 -21.20 10.77
CA THR A 110 4.23 -20.26 9.85
C THR A 110 3.60 -19.08 10.60
N THR A 111 3.00 -19.34 11.78
CA THR A 111 2.38 -18.29 12.60
C THR A 111 3.39 -17.24 13.05
N VAL A 112 4.58 -17.65 13.50
CA VAL A 112 5.64 -16.71 13.93
C VAL A 112 6.11 -15.85 12.78
N ILE A 113 6.35 -16.44 11.61
CA ILE A 113 6.81 -15.69 10.42
C ILE A 113 5.71 -14.73 9.95
N ALA A 114 4.46 -15.18 9.87
CA ALA A 114 3.34 -14.33 9.46
C ALA A 114 3.06 -13.20 10.46
N ALA A 115 3.25 -13.42 11.76
CA ALA A 115 3.13 -12.39 12.77
C ALA A 115 4.19 -11.29 12.60
N SER A 116 5.43 -11.66 12.25
CA SER A 116 6.48 -10.69 11.93
C SER A 116 6.13 -9.86 10.68
N TYR A 117 5.55 -10.50 9.66
CA TYR A 117 5.03 -9.82 8.48
C TYR A 117 3.95 -8.80 8.85
N LEU A 118 2.87 -9.24 9.54
CA LEU A 118 1.76 -8.36 9.91
C LEU A 118 2.22 -7.20 10.79
N SER A 119 3.14 -7.42 11.71
CA SER A 119 3.69 -6.36 12.56
C SER A 119 4.47 -5.32 11.76
N ALA A 120 5.25 -5.75 10.76
CA ALA A 120 5.99 -4.84 9.90
C ALA A 120 5.05 -4.02 9.00
N VAL A 121 4.06 -4.66 8.37
CA VAL A 121 3.16 -3.97 7.45
C VAL A 121 2.08 -3.15 8.15
N ALA A 122 1.69 -3.48 9.39
CA ALA A 122 0.76 -2.70 10.18
C ALA A 122 1.17 -1.23 10.26
N PHE A 123 2.46 -0.98 10.48
CA PHE A 123 2.99 0.39 10.52
C PHE A 123 2.86 1.13 9.18
N SER A 124 2.97 0.43 8.07
CA SER A 124 2.89 1.01 6.73
C SER A 124 1.45 1.23 6.23
N GLN A 125 0.44 0.68 6.90
CA GLN A 125 -0.97 0.78 6.46
C GLN A 125 -1.47 2.21 6.38
N ILE A 126 -1.04 3.08 7.32
CA ILE A 126 -1.39 4.50 7.34
C ILE A 126 -0.90 5.17 6.04
N PHE A 127 0.33 4.92 5.67
CA PHE A 127 0.93 5.49 4.44
C PHE A 127 0.32 4.91 3.17
N SER A 128 -0.05 3.64 3.19
CA SER A 128 -0.79 3.00 2.08
C SER A 128 -2.18 3.60 1.91
N ALA A 129 -2.87 3.94 3.00
CA ALA A 129 -4.15 4.64 2.93
C ALA A 129 -3.99 6.04 2.31
N ILE A 130 -2.95 6.80 2.73
CA ILE A 130 -2.63 8.11 2.15
C ILE A 130 -2.35 7.97 0.64
N GLU A 131 -1.54 6.97 0.24
CA GLU A 131 -1.26 6.69 -1.18
C GLU A 131 -2.55 6.44 -1.94
N MET A 132 -3.39 5.50 -1.48
CA MET A 132 -4.60 5.08 -2.20
C MET A 132 -5.60 6.23 -2.35
N ILE A 133 -5.82 7.03 -1.30
CA ILE A 133 -6.73 8.19 -1.33
C ILE A 133 -6.18 9.26 -2.28
N SER A 134 -4.87 9.52 -2.24
CA SER A 134 -4.22 10.45 -3.16
C SER A 134 -4.32 9.99 -4.62
N ASN A 135 -4.20 8.68 -4.86
CA ASN A 135 -4.37 8.09 -6.19
C ASN A 135 -5.78 8.33 -6.74
N GLY A 136 -6.81 8.22 -5.91
CA GLY A 136 -8.18 8.58 -6.27
C GLY A 136 -8.28 10.04 -6.68
N MET A 137 -7.72 10.95 -5.90
CA MET A 137 -7.72 12.38 -6.20
C MET A 137 -6.97 12.70 -7.51
N PHE A 138 -5.75 12.16 -7.72
CA PHE A 138 -4.98 12.37 -8.95
C PHE A 138 -5.72 11.83 -10.18
N THR A 139 -6.35 10.68 -10.05
CA THR A 139 -7.17 10.09 -11.12
C THR A 139 -8.37 10.97 -11.44
N GLY A 140 -9.06 11.48 -10.42
CA GLY A 140 -10.21 12.35 -10.58
C GLY A 140 -9.89 13.67 -11.30
N ILE A 141 -8.72 14.27 -11.08
CA ILE A 141 -8.28 15.47 -11.83
C ILE A 141 -7.63 15.15 -13.19
N GLY A 142 -7.73 13.91 -13.68
CA GLY A 142 -7.19 13.49 -14.96
C GLY A 142 -5.67 13.33 -15.02
N LYS A 143 -4.98 13.14 -13.88
CA LYS A 143 -3.52 12.97 -13.79
C LYS A 143 -3.09 11.58 -13.30
N PRO A 144 -3.60 10.46 -13.85
CA PRO A 144 -3.31 9.11 -13.39
C PRO A 144 -1.86 8.66 -13.61
N LYS A 145 -1.09 9.40 -14.41
CA LYS A 145 0.35 9.14 -14.57
C LYS A 145 1.13 9.37 -13.28
N ILE A 146 0.69 10.29 -12.41
CA ILE A 146 1.37 10.60 -11.14
C ILE A 146 1.42 9.36 -10.24
N PRO A 147 0.28 8.76 -9.83
CA PRO A 147 0.30 7.57 -8.99
C PRO A 147 1.00 6.38 -9.66
N ALA A 148 0.85 6.22 -10.98
CA ALA A 148 1.55 5.15 -11.70
C ALA A 148 3.07 5.28 -11.58
N THR A 149 3.62 6.49 -11.78
CA THR A 149 5.06 6.74 -11.65
C THR A 149 5.57 6.50 -10.24
N ILE A 150 4.87 7.03 -9.22
CA ILE A 150 5.21 6.81 -7.80
C ILE A 150 5.26 5.32 -7.50
N SER A 151 4.20 4.60 -7.86
CA SER A 151 4.09 3.17 -7.61
C SER A 151 5.17 2.36 -8.34
N ILE A 152 5.49 2.67 -9.60
CA ILE A 152 6.55 2.00 -10.36
C ILE A 152 7.90 2.19 -9.67
N ILE A 153 8.28 3.43 -9.35
CA ILE A 153 9.57 3.75 -8.75
C ILE A 153 9.75 3.02 -7.41
N PHE A 154 8.83 3.22 -6.48
CA PHE A 154 9.01 2.70 -5.13
C PHE A 154 8.72 1.19 -5.01
N THR A 155 7.89 0.61 -5.87
CA THR A 155 7.72 -0.85 -5.88
C THR A 155 8.93 -1.55 -6.50
N SER A 156 9.55 -0.98 -7.53
CA SER A 156 10.82 -1.48 -8.08
C SER A 156 11.95 -1.41 -7.06
N PHE A 157 11.96 -0.37 -6.22
CA PHE A 157 12.96 -0.20 -5.15
C PHE A 157 12.89 -1.29 -4.06
N ARG A 158 11.78 -2.03 -3.95
CA ARG A 158 11.65 -3.16 -3.01
C ARG A 158 12.70 -4.23 -3.23
N ILE A 159 13.02 -4.55 -4.49
CA ILE A 159 13.94 -5.65 -4.80
C ILE A 159 15.37 -5.36 -4.30
N PRO A 160 16.03 -4.25 -4.69
CA PRO A 160 17.36 -3.95 -4.21
C PRO A 160 17.39 -3.77 -2.68
N LEU A 161 16.36 -3.15 -2.11
CA LEU A 161 16.26 -2.96 -0.67
C LEU A 161 16.10 -4.29 0.08
N ALA A 162 15.29 -5.21 -0.44
CA ALA A 162 15.15 -6.55 0.13
C ALA A 162 16.48 -7.31 0.12
N ILE A 163 17.21 -7.29 -1.02
CA ILE A 163 18.52 -7.94 -1.14
C ILE A 163 19.53 -7.40 -0.13
N LEU A 164 19.53 -6.08 0.10
CA LEU A 164 20.40 -5.46 1.10
C LEU A 164 20.04 -5.83 2.53
N LEU A 165 18.73 -5.87 2.84
CA LEU A 165 18.23 -6.09 4.19
C LEU A 165 18.17 -7.58 4.59
N ILE A 166 18.16 -8.50 3.65
CA ILE A 166 18.19 -9.93 3.96
C ILE A 166 19.46 -10.33 4.70
N LYS A 167 20.62 -9.74 4.37
CA LYS A 167 21.88 -10.07 5.03
C LYS A 167 21.85 -9.86 6.55
N PRO A 168 21.43 -8.68 7.09
CA PRO A 168 21.38 -8.43 8.53
C PRO A 168 20.10 -8.95 9.20
N PHE A 169 18.95 -9.04 8.51
CA PHE A 169 17.64 -9.28 9.12
C PHE A 169 16.92 -10.54 8.64
N GLY A 170 17.55 -11.33 7.75
CA GLY A 170 16.90 -12.52 7.20
C GLY A 170 15.59 -12.19 6.50
N ILE A 171 14.55 -13.01 6.74
CA ILE A 171 13.23 -12.82 6.13
C ILE A 171 12.57 -11.48 6.53
N SER A 172 12.81 -10.99 7.75
CA SER A 172 12.28 -9.70 8.20
C SER A 172 12.79 -8.53 7.35
N GLY A 173 13.96 -8.66 6.72
CA GLY A 173 14.49 -7.68 5.77
C GLY A 173 13.58 -7.47 4.57
N ILE A 174 12.90 -8.53 4.10
CA ILE A 174 11.91 -8.43 3.02
C ILE A 174 10.69 -7.64 3.49
N TRP A 175 10.19 -7.93 4.70
CA TRP A 175 9.04 -7.22 5.28
C TRP A 175 9.33 -5.74 5.49
N ILE A 176 10.52 -5.41 5.95
CA ILE A 176 11.00 -4.03 6.11
C ILE A 176 11.05 -3.34 4.74
N SER A 177 11.52 -4.01 3.68
CA SER A 177 11.56 -3.41 2.33
C SER A 177 10.18 -3.06 1.80
N ILE A 178 9.18 -3.92 2.06
CA ILE A 178 7.79 -3.67 1.71
C ILE A 178 7.25 -2.47 2.51
N CYS A 179 7.50 -2.43 3.80
CA CYS A 179 7.09 -1.34 4.69
C CYS A 179 7.68 0.00 4.23
N VAL A 180 9.00 0.08 4.04
CA VAL A 180 9.70 1.30 3.62
C VAL A 180 9.18 1.79 2.27
N SER A 181 9.01 0.89 1.29
CA SER A 181 8.49 1.31 -0.02
C SER A 181 7.06 1.86 0.07
N SER A 182 6.21 1.30 0.93
CA SER A 182 4.84 1.79 1.15
C SER A 182 4.83 3.16 1.85
N ILE A 183 5.70 3.36 2.83
CA ILE A 183 5.89 4.66 3.49
C ILE A 183 6.31 5.72 2.47
N LEU A 184 7.32 5.43 1.64
CA LEU A 184 7.80 6.35 0.63
C LEU A 184 6.73 6.70 -0.41
N LYS A 185 5.90 5.74 -0.82
CA LYS A 185 4.77 6.00 -1.72
C LYS A 185 3.74 6.94 -1.10
N GLY A 186 3.35 6.68 0.15
CA GLY A 186 2.39 7.53 0.87
C GLY A 186 2.89 8.96 1.04
N ILE A 187 4.13 9.12 1.50
CA ILE A 187 4.76 10.44 1.68
C ILE A 187 4.87 11.17 0.34
N SER A 188 5.38 10.50 -0.70
CA SER A 188 5.55 11.11 -2.02
C SER A 188 4.22 11.53 -2.64
N SER A 189 3.16 10.72 -2.49
CA SER A 189 1.82 11.06 -2.97
C SER A 189 1.28 12.31 -2.28
N TYR A 190 1.41 12.39 -0.96
CA TYR A 190 0.97 13.55 -0.20
C TYR A 190 1.79 14.82 -0.55
N LEU A 191 3.12 14.71 -0.63
CA LEU A 191 3.98 15.84 -0.98
C LEU A 191 3.70 16.39 -2.38
N ILE A 192 3.47 15.51 -3.37
CA ILE A 192 3.13 15.95 -4.73
C ILE A 192 1.77 16.67 -4.72
N TYR A 193 0.80 16.20 -3.94
CA TYR A 193 -0.45 16.95 -3.76
C TYR A 193 -0.20 18.34 -3.20
N GLU A 194 0.50 18.47 -2.08
CA GLU A 194 0.72 19.76 -1.40
C GLU A 194 1.51 20.75 -2.29
N VAL A 195 2.58 20.29 -2.95
CA VAL A 195 3.49 21.16 -3.67
C VAL A 195 3.00 21.51 -5.07
N LYS A 196 2.49 20.51 -5.83
CA LYS A 196 2.20 20.68 -7.26
C LYS A 196 0.72 20.83 -7.58
N ILE A 197 -0.15 20.23 -6.78
CA ILE A 197 -1.57 20.15 -7.15
C ILE A 197 -2.40 21.17 -6.37
N LYS A 198 -2.23 21.27 -5.07
CA LYS A 198 -2.98 22.17 -4.20
C LYS A 198 -2.86 23.65 -4.61
N ARG A 199 -1.72 24.06 -5.15
CA ARG A 199 -1.49 25.43 -5.66
C ARG A 199 -2.20 25.70 -6.97
N ASN A 200 -2.42 24.64 -7.76
CA ASN A 200 -3.03 24.74 -9.10
C ASN A 200 -4.53 24.35 -9.09
N LEU A 201 -5.07 23.97 -7.95
CA LEU A 201 -6.48 23.84 -7.62
C LEU A 201 -6.95 25.10 -6.86
#